data_f4a4fcc403b9068d9626932c90ebff2f
#
_entry.id   f4a4fcc403b9068d9626932c90ebff2f
#
_cell.length_a   1.000
_cell.length_b   1.000
_cell.length_c   1.000
_cell.angle_alpha   90.00
_cell.angle_beta   90.00
_cell.angle_gamma   90.00
#
_symmetry.space_group_name_H-M   'P 1'
#
loop_
_entity.id
_entity.type
_entity.pdbx_description
1 polymer ?
#
loop_
_entity_poly.entity_id
_entity_poly.type
_entity_poly.pdbx_seq_one_letter_code
_entity_poly.pdbx_strand_id
1 'polypeptide(L)'
;MAKQDYIIRYLTIIKKLRRGNVATFKEMEEYLKKESEFFDRPFTISTRTFQRDLNEIRSIFQVDIQYDFSRRVYYIADDQQSDLNNRMLESIDTINSLKMVSDITRYMFFEKRKSQGTQHFYGLLHAIKNRFAIKLVHQKFWEDEPTERLVEPLALKESKGRWYLLAKEQHGSKIKTFGLDRVLEFEITSKKFDYPANFDAGDIFKNCFGVINPDNSNPEEIILSFNFEQGKYIKSYPIHESQTVLIDNEDELRISLRMDITHDLIMEILSYGDTVAVLSPKSLIEEVVAIHQNAISNIKQHEVL
;
A
#
# COMPACT_ATOMS: atom_id res chain seq x y z
N MET A 1 2.87 7.25 33.76
CA MET A 1 2.65 6.54 32.52
C MET A 1 3.82 6.80 31.56
N ALA A 2 4.44 5.77 31.00
CA ALA A 2 5.53 5.94 30.06
C ALA A 2 4.99 6.56 28.74
N LYS A 3 5.83 7.28 27.97
CA LYS A 3 5.42 7.86 26.66
C LYS A 3 4.76 6.84 25.73
N GLN A 4 5.15 5.57 25.80
CA GLN A 4 4.56 4.49 25.01
C GLN A 4 3.09 4.18 25.35
N ASP A 5 2.69 4.32 26.63
CA ASP A 5 1.33 4.00 27.07
C ASP A 5 0.31 4.97 26.47
N TYR A 6 0.70 6.24 26.27
CA TYR A 6 -0.16 7.24 25.64
C TYR A 6 -0.43 6.89 24.17
N ILE A 7 0.60 6.49 23.41
CA ILE A 7 0.46 6.15 22.00
C ILE A 7 -0.48 4.95 21.82
N ILE A 8 -0.30 3.88 22.61
CA ILE A 8 -1.17 2.70 22.55
C ILE A 8 -2.63 3.11 22.84
N ARG A 9 -2.86 3.94 23.85
CA ARG A 9 -4.20 4.43 24.17
C ARG A 9 -4.80 5.27 23.04
N TYR A 10 -4.03 6.15 22.40
CA TYR A 10 -4.50 6.93 21.24
C TYR A 10 -4.94 6.03 20.09
N LEU A 11 -4.14 5.01 19.77
CA LEU A 11 -4.46 4.04 18.75
C LEU A 11 -5.70 3.21 19.08
N THR A 12 -5.86 2.85 20.35
CA THR A 12 -7.05 2.14 20.85
C THR A 12 -8.30 3.01 20.68
N ILE A 13 -8.22 4.31 20.93
CA ILE A 13 -9.32 5.27 20.70
C ILE A 13 -9.67 5.33 19.20
N ILE A 14 -8.67 5.51 18.35
CA ILE A 14 -8.86 5.54 16.90
C ILE A 14 -9.50 4.22 16.41
N LYS A 15 -8.99 3.07 16.86
CA LYS A 15 -9.48 1.74 16.49
C LYS A 15 -10.98 1.56 16.81
N LYS A 16 -11.43 2.07 17.96
CA LYS A 16 -12.85 2.01 18.37
C LYS A 16 -13.76 2.78 17.41
N LEU A 17 -13.29 3.92 16.90
CA LEU A 17 -14.10 4.84 16.07
C LEU A 17 -13.95 4.62 14.56
N ARG A 18 -13.12 3.68 14.14
CA ARG A 18 -12.90 3.39 12.70
C ARG A 18 -14.10 2.80 12.01
N ARG A 19 -14.08 2.85 10.66
CA ARG A 19 -15.09 2.26 9.76
C ARG A 19 -16.49 2.81 10.02
N GLY A 20 -16.59 4.13 10.32
CA GLY A 20 -17.86 4.79 10.58
C GLY A 20 -18.48 4.44 11.94
N ASN A 21 -17.75 3.74 12.82
CA ASN A 21 -18.21 3.48 14.17
C ASN A 21 -18.29 4.77 14.99
N VAL A 22 -19.24 4.82 15.88
CA VAL A 22 -19.42 5.93 16.82
C VAL A 22 -19.41 5.38 18.24
N ALA A 23 -19.02 6.20 19.21
CA ALA A 23 -19.05 5.81 20.62
C ALA A 23 -19.35 7.00 21.52
N THR A 24 -20.13 6.78 22.58
CA THR A 24 -20.24 7.69 23.71
C THR A 24 -18.96 7.67 24.54
N PHE A 25 -18.76 8.68 25.39
CA PHE A 25 -17.61 8.67 26.32
C PHE A 25 -17.59 7.42 27.21
N LYS A 26 -18.76 6.99 27.67
CA LYS A 26 -18.88 5.80 28.53
C LYS A 26 -18.48 4.51 27.80
N GLU A 27 -18.93 4.32 26.58
CA GLU A 27 -18.54 3.17 25.75
C GLU A 27 -17.05 3.19 25.43
N MET A 28 -16.47 4.37 25.25
CA MET A 28 -15.03 4.52 25.07
C MET A 28 -14.25 4.16 26.33
N GLU A 29 -14.71 4.62 27.50
CA GLU A 29 -14.10 4.29 28.80
C GLU A 29 -14.14 2.78 29.07
N GLU A 30 -15.31 2.14 28.86
CA GLU A 30 -15.47 0.70 29.00
C GLU A 30 -14.56 -0.09 28.04
N TYR A 31 -14.47 0.36 26.79
CA TYR A 31 -13.59 -0.25 25.78
C TYR A 31 -12.12 -0.11 26.20
N LEU A 32 -11.66 1.07 26.60
CA LEU A 32 -10.31 1.29 27.06
C LEU A 32 -9.97 0.48 28.32
N LYS A 33 -10.94 0.31 29.23
CA LYS A 33 -10.77 -0.54 30.41
C LYS A 33 -10.54 -2.01 30.02
N LYS A 34 -11.31 -2.53 29.08
CA LYS A 34 -11.14 -3.89 28.56
C LYS A 34 -9.78 -4.08 27.88
N GLU A 35 -9.37 -3.14 27.06
CA GLU A 35 -8.07 -3.19 26.39
C GLU A 35 -6.91 -3.02 27.39
N SER A 36 -7.12 -2.27 28.50
CA SER A 36 -6.18 -2.13 29.62
C SER A 36 -5.82 -3.48 30.24
N GLU A 37 -6.80 -4.36 30.43
CA GLU A 37 -6.58 -5.71 30.94
C GLU A 37 -5.76 -6.55 29.96
N PHE A 38 -6.04 -6.41 28.65
CA PHE A 38 -5.33 -7.13 27.60
C PHE A 38 -3.86 -6.70 27.46
N PHE A 39 -3.58 -5.41 27.60
CA PHE A 39 -2.23 -4.87 27.48
C PHE A 39 -1.44 -4.87 28.80
N ASP A 40 -2.06 -5.29 29.93
CA ASP A 40 -1.51 -5.17 31.28
C ASP A 40 -1.00 -3.74 31.56
N ARG A 41 -1.78 -2.73 31.18
CA ARG A 41 -1.43 -1.30 31.28
C ARG A 41 -2.66 -0.45 31.63
N PRO A 42 -2.53 0.56 32.50
CA PRO A 42 -3.67 1.39 32.88
C PRO A 42 -4.04 2.37 31.76
N PHE A 43 -5.20 2.17 31.12
CA PHE A 43 -5.79 3.09 30.14
C PHE A 43 -6.96 3.91 30.70
N THR A 44 -7.06 4.00 32.03
CA THR A 44 -8.11 4.81 32.69
C THR A 44 -8.02 6.27 32.25
N ILE A 45 -9.15 6.82 31.83
CA ILE A 45 -9.25 8.22 31.38
C ILE A 45 -10.33 8.96 32.12
N SER A 46 -10.07 10.24 32.47
CA SER A 46 -11.09 11.22 32.81
C SER A 46 -11.53 11.96 31.54
N THR A 47 -12.67 12.62 31.58
CA THR A 47 -13.11 13.48 30.47
C THR A 47 -12.04 14.49 30.04
N ARG A 48 -11.33 15.09 31.02
CA ARG A 48 -10.23 16.03 30.76
C ARG A 48 -9.05 15.35 30.07
N THR A 49 -8.70 14.13 30.49
CA THR A 49 -7.63 13.34 29.85
C THR A 49 -8.02 12.98 28.43
N PHE A 50 -9.27 12.58 28.22
CA PHE A 50 -9.77 12.22 26.90
C PHE A 50 -9.73 13.40 25.92
N GLN A 51 -10.15 14.60 26.35
CA GLN A 51 -10.07 15.79 25.50
C GLN A 51 -8.63 16.15 25.11
N ARG A 52 -7.69 16.01 26.04
CA ARG A 52 -6.27 16.17 25.72
C ARG A 52 -5.80 15.12 24.72
N ASP A 53 -6.19 13.86 24.92
CA ASP A 53 -5.83 12.76 24.02
C ASP A 53 -6.38 12.97 22.61
N LEU A 54 -7.60 13.52 22.45
CA LEU A 54 -8.15 13.88 21.14
C LEU A 54 -7.29 14.94 20.41
N ASN A 55 -6.78 15.94 21.14
CA ASN A 55 -5.90 16.95 20.57
C ASN A 55 -4.54 16.36 20.14
N GLU A 56 -3.97 15.48 20.95
CA GLU A 56 -2.73 14.78 20.62
C GLU A 56 -2.91 13.82 19.43
N ILE A 57 -4.04 13.10 19.36
CA ILE A 57 -4.41 12.26 18.21
C ILE A 57 -4.45 13.10 16.94
N ARG A 58 -5.11 14.26 16.96
CA ARG A 58 -5.16 15.16 15.82
C ARG A 58 -3.77 15.65 15.42
N SER A 59 -2.94 16.00 16.38
CA SER A 59 -1.58 16.50 16.13
C SER A 59 -0.63 15.44 15.59
N ILE A 60 -0.66 14.22 16.14
CA ILE A 60 0.30 13.15 15.83
C ILE A 60 -0.14 12.33 14.62
N PHE A 61 -1.43 11.96 14.58
CA PHE A 61 -1.98 11.02 13.59
C PHE A 61 -2.81 11.73 12.52
N GLN A 62 -3.06 13.03 12.64
CA GLN A 62 -3.91 13.83 11.74
C GLN A 62 -5.34 13.26 11.62
N VAL A 63 -5.80 12.53 12.63
CA VAL A 63 -7.16 12.00 12.72
C VAL A 63 -8.03 12.98 13.47
N ASP A 64 -9.06 13.52 12.82
CA ASP A 64 -9.98 14.48 13.41
C ASP A 64 -11.18 13.75 14.05
N ILE A 65 -11.14 13.58 15.37
CA ILE A 65 -12.25 13.03 16.14
C ILE A 65 -13.12 14.17 16.63
N GLN A 66 -14.38 14.19 16.22
CA GLN A 66 -15.37 15.19 16.57
C GLN A 66 -16.46 14.62 17.47
N TYR A 67 -17.21 15.51 18.14
CA TYR A 67 -18.34 15.16 19.00
C TYR A 67 -19.64 15.65 18.35
N ASP A 68 -20.56 14.72 18.12
CA ASP A 68 -21.93 15.02 17.70
C ASP A 68 -22.80 15.29 18.93
N PHE A 69 -23.19 16.54 19.13
CA PHE A 69 -24.01 16.99 20.27
C PHE A 69 -25.44 16.43 20.21
N SER A 70 -25.97 16.17 19.00
CA SER A 70 -27.33 15.66 18.85
C SER A 70 -27.43 14.18 19.25
N ARG A 71 -26.43 13.38 18.83
CA ARG A 71 -26.33 11.95 19.11
C ARG A 71 -25.54 11.63 20.37
N ARG A 72 -24.83 12.61 20.91
CA ARG A 72 -23.93 12.49 22.07
C ARG A 72 -22.83 11.44 21.90
N VAL A 73 -22.26 11.36 20.71
CA VAL A 73 -21.23 10.41 20.36
C VAL A 73 -20.01 11.07 19.74
N TYR A 74 -18.88 10.42 19.85
CA TYR A 74 -17.65 10.75 19.14
C TYR A 74 -17.58 9.95 17.84
N TYR A 75 -17.00 10.55 16.80
CA TYR A 75 -16.81 9.95 15.50
C TYR A 75 -15.57 10.54 14.81
N ILE A 76 -15.00 9.84 13.85
CA ILE A 76 -13.92 10.38 13.01
C ILE A 76 -14.58 11.15 11.87
N ALA A 77 -14.27 12.46 11.78
CA ALA A 77 -14.73 13.31 10.71
C ALA A 77 -13.83 13.10 9.50
N ASP A 78 -14.45 12.88 8.34
CA ASP A 78 -13.91 12.74 7.00
C ASP A 78 -12.46 12.19 6.93
N ASP A 79 -12.35 10.91 6.59
CA ASP A 79 -11.08 10.20 6.54
C ASP A 79 -10.53 10.16 5.11
N GLN A 80 -10.21 11.34 4.52
CA GLN A 80 -9.56 11.42 3.21
C GLN A 80 -8.16 10.75 3.16
N GLN A 81 -7.60 10.40 4.33
CA GLN A 81 -6.33 9.67 4.46
C GLN A 81 -6.54 8.27 5.05
N SER A 82 -7.72 7.67 4.84
CA SER A 82 -8.10 6.40 5.48
C SER A 82 -7.07 5.28 5.26
N ASP A 83 -6.53 5.16 4.06
CA ASP A 83 -5.59 4.09 3.71
C ASP A 83 -4.24 4.25 4.39
N LEU A 84 -3.68 5.47 4.43
CA LEU A 84 -2.41 5.72 5.11
C LEU A 84 -2.54 5.51 6.62
N ASN A 85 -3.63 6.05 7.22
CA ASN A 85 -3.93 5.88 8.62
C ASN A 85 -4.18 4.41 8.96
N ASN A 86 -4.85 3.67 8.06
CA ASN A 86 -5.08 2.23 8.21
C ASN A 86 -3.76 1.45 8.24
N ARG A 87 -2.87 1.68 7.28
CA ARG A 87 -1.55 1.03 7.21
C ARG A 87 -0.67 1.39 8.40
N MET A 88 -0.71 2.64 8.85
CA MET A 88 0.02 3.08 10.03
C MET A 88 -0.43 2.34 11.29
N LEU A 89 -1.74 2.20 11.49
CA LEU A 89 -2.32 1.50 12.63
C LEU A 89 -2.02 -0.01 12.58
N GLU A 90 -2.13 -0.66 11.42
CA GLU A 90 -1.75 -2.07 11.24
C GLU A 90 -0.26 -2.29 11.58
N SER A 91 0.60 -1.37 11.15
CA SER A 91 2.02 -1.43 11.46
C SER A 91 2.27 -1.32 12.97
N ILE A 92 1.54 -0.45 13.65
CA ILE A 92 1.67 -0.26 15.09
C ILE A 92 1.05 -1.42 15.87
N ASP A 93 -0.10 -1.97 15.44
CA ASP A 93 -0.68 -3.18 16.03
C ASP A 93 0.32 -4.35 15.91
N THR A 94 0.97 -4.48 14.76
CA THR A 94 2.04 -5.47 14.55
C THR A 94 3.21 -5.24 15.52
N ILE A 95 3.73 -4.01 15.63
CA ILE A 95 4.82 -3.67 16.55
C ILE A 95 4.44 -3.91 18.01
N ASN A 96 3.22 -3.58 18.41
CA ASN A 96 2.74 -3.81 19.78
C ASN A 96 2.60 -5.30 20.07
N SER A 97 2.08 -6.08 19.12
CA SER A 97 2.00 -7.55 19.26
C SER A 97 3.39 -8.17 19.41
N LEU A 98 4.39 -7.65 18.68
CA LEU A 98 5.79 -8.07 18.80
C LEU A 98 6.41 -7.78 20.17
N LYS A 99 5.92 -6.78 20.90
CA LYS A 99 6.42 -6.42 22.23
C LYS A 99 5.74 -7.14 23.39
N MET A 100 4.56 -7.72 23.14
CA MET A 100 3.75 -8.34 24.21
C MET A 100 4.26 -9.69 24.65
N VAL A 101 5.00 -10.40 23.82
CA VAL A 101 5.41 -11.78 24.10
C VAL A 101 6.92 -11.92 23.91
N SER A 102 7.62 -12.38 24.95
CA SER A 102 9.07 -12.64 24.90
C SER A 102 9.45 -13.68 23.83
N ASP A 103 8.54 -14.62 23.54
CA ASP A 103 8.74 -15.73 22.59
C ASP A 103 7.86 -15.60 21.35
N ILE A 104 7.70 -14.38 20.84
CA ILE A 104 6.76 -14.10 19.73
C ILE A 104 7.03 -14.92 18.48
N THR A 105 8.28 -15.25 18.20
CA THR A 105 8.68 -16.10 17.06
C THR A 105 8.07 -17.50 17.11
N ARG A 106 7.56 -17.92 18.28
CA ARG A 106 6.85 -19.19 18.44
C ARG A 106 5.39 -19.11 17.96
N TYR A 107 4.81 -17.92 17.94
CA TYR A 107 3.40 -17.70 17.69
C TYR A 107 3.12 -16.88 16.42
N MET A 108 4.11 -16.12 15.93
CA MET A 108 3.99 -15.29 14.73
C MET A 108 5.09 -15.63 13.73
N PHE A 109 4.68 -15.91 12.51
CA PHE A 109 5.58 -16.19 11.40
C PHE A 109 5.41 -15.10 10.35
N PHE A 110 6.50 -14.42 10.03
CA PHE A 110 6.51 -13.38 9.01
C PHE A 110 6.94 -13.96 7.68
N GLU A 111 6.46 -13.36 6.60
CA GLU A 111 6.97 -13.63 5.26
C GLU A 111 8.50 -13.47 5.25
N LYS A 112 9.19 -14.47 4.69
CA LYS A 112 10.66 -14.45 4.63
C LYS A 112 11.19 -13.46 3.59
N ARG A 113 10.37 -13.10 2.60
CA ARG A 113 10.70 -12.05 1.64
C ARG A 113 10.65 -10.71 2.34
N LYS A 114 11.81 -10.11 2.53
CA LYS A 114 11.91 -8.81 3.20
C LYS A 114 11.80 -7.69 2.18
N SER A 115 11.09 -6.63 2.52
CA SER A 115 11.18 -5.36 1.78
C SER A 115 12.61 -4.86 1.78
N GLN A 116 13.12 -4.53 0.60
CA GLN A 116 14.47 -4.01 0.43
C GLN A 116 14.41 -2.52 0.08
N GLY A 117 15.49 -1.79 0.39
CA GLY A 117 15.61 -0.36 0.09
C GLY A 117 15.03 0.56 1.16
N THR A 118 14.44 0.02 2.24
CA THR A 118 13.86 0.83 3.33
C THR A 118 14.89 1.65 4.10
N GLN A 119 16.18 1.27 4.05
CA GLN A 119 17.29 2.05 4.61
C GLN A 119 17.40 3.45 3.99
N HIS A 120 16.90 3.64 2.77
CA HIS A 120 16.95 4.90 2.04
C HIS A 120 15.77 5.85 2.36
N PHE A 121 14.73 5.39 3.07
CA PHE A 121 13.49 6.14 3.30
C PHE A 121 13.68 7.52 3.88
N TYR A 122 14.36 7.62 5.00
CA TYR A 122 14.48 8.90 5.71
C TYR A 122 15.18 9.96 4.84
N GLY A 123 16.27 9.58 4.15
CA GLY A 123 16.99 10.48 3.26
C GLY A 123 16.14 10.89 2.04
N LEU A 124 15.45 9.93 1.41
CA LEU A 124 14.58 10.21 0.27
C LEU A 124 13.37 11.07 0.65
N LEU A 125 12.68 10.75 1.75
CA LEU A 125 11.57 11.57 2.25
C LEU A 125 12.03 12.99 2.61
N HIS A 126 13.23 13.14 3.19
CA HIS A 126 13.83 14.45 3.45
C HIS A 126 14.07 15.23 2.16
N ALA A 127 14.64 14.58 1.14
CA ALA A 127 14.89 15.21 -0.16
C ALA A 127 13.59 15.62 -0.86
N ILE A 128 12.57 14.76 -0.86
CA ILE A 128 11.23 15.03 -1.43
C ILE A 128 10.60 16.22 -0.71
N LYS A 129 10.47 16.16 0.62
CA LYS A 129 9.83 17.21 1.43
C LYS A 129 10.48 18.58 1.27
N ASN A 130 11.81 18.61 1.18
CA ASN A 130 12.56 19.85 1.08
C ASN A 130 12.91 20.22 -0.37
N ARG A 131 12.45 19.43 -1.35
CA ARG A 131 12.63 19.66 -2.80
C ARG A 131 14.10 19.73 -3.22
N PHE A 132 14.94 18.86 -2.67
CA PHE A 132 16.35 18.74 -3.07
C PHE A 132 16.49 17.68 -4.16
N ALA A 133 17.21 18.04 -5.24
CA ALA A 133 17.65 17.06 -6.22
C ALA A 133 18.66 16.11 -5.59
N ILE A 134 18.65 14.85 -6.01
CA ILE A 134 19.57 13.83 -5.55
C ILE A 134 20.40 13.27 -6.70
N LYS A 135 21.64 12.92 -6.39
CA LYS A 135 22.51 12.14 -7.24
C LYS A 135 22.30 10.69 -6.88
N LEU A 136 21.78 9.90 -7.82
CA LEU A 136 21.31 8.53 -7.60
C LEU A 136 22.23 7.56 -8.36
N VAL A 137 22.83 6.59 -7.68
CA VAL A 137 23.54 5.47 -8.30
C VAL A 137 22.62 4.26 -8.30
N HIS A 138 22.20 3.85 -9.49
CA HIS A 138 21.20 2.81 -9.68
C HIS A 138 21.72 1.75 -10.67
N GLN A 139 21.54 0.45 -10.32
CA GLN A 139 21.94 -0.68 -11.16
C GLN A 139 20.71 -1.53 -11.50
N LYS A 140 20.42 -1.68 -12.79
CA LYS A 140 19.39 -2.61 -13.25
C LYS A 140 19.92 -4.04 -13.19
N PHE A 141 19.04 -5.01 -12.93
CA PHE A 141 19.44 -6.43 -12.78
C PHE A 141 20.10 -7.03 -14.03
N TRP A 142 19.86 -6.47 -15.20
CA TRP A 142 20.41 -6.94 -16.48
C TRP A 142 21.51 -6.05 -17.04
N GLU A 143 21.96 -5.06 -16.28
CA GLU A 143 23.08 -4.18 -16.64
C GLU A 143 24.24 -4.47 -15.68
N ASP A 144 25.43 -4.69 -16.23
CA ASP A 144 26.62 -5.03 -15.44
C ASP A 144 27.15 -3.83 -14.66
N GLU A 145 26.95 -2.63 -15.17
CA GLU A 145 27.45 -1.41 -14.54
C GLU A 145 26.35 -0.52 -13.99
N PRO A 146 26.56 0.08 -12.80
CA PRO A 146 25.64 1.03 -12.25
C PRO A 146 25.64 2.34 -13.07
N THR A 147 24.49 2.99 -13.12
CA THR A 147 24.33 4.30 -13.76
C THR A 147 24.13 5.38 -12.74
N GLU A 148 24.88 6.47 -12.87
CA GLU A 148 24.71 7.68 -12.07
C GLU A 148 23.70 8.62 -12.75
N ARG A 149 22.76 9.14 -11.97
CA ARG A 149 21.70 10.03 -12.46
C ARG A 149 21.46 11.17 -11.48
N LEU A 150 21.24 12.37 -12.01
CA LEU A 150 20.72 13.48 -11.22
C LEU A 150 19.21 13.54 -11.42
N VAL A 151 18.47 13.32 -10.31
CA VAL A 151 17.03 13.21 -10.35
C VAL A 151 16.36 14.12 -9.32
N GLU A 152 15.14 14.52 -9.64
CA GLU A 152 14.23 15.29 -8.80
C GLU A 152 13.24 14.31 -8.16
N PRO A 153 13.41 13.91 -6.88
CA PRO A 153 12.57 12.92 -6.24
C PRO A 153 11.19 13.48 -5.93
N LEU A 154 10.12 12.76 -6.32
CA LEU A 154 8.75 13.24 -6.21
C LEU A 154 7.92 12.45 -5.19
N ALA A 155 7.98 11.12 -5.22
CA ALA A 155 7.20 10.27 -4.31
C ALA A 155 7.85 8.91 -4.11
N LEU A 156 7.40 8.19 -3.08
CA LEU A 156 7.69 6.77 -2.86
C LEU A 156 6.41 5.96 -3.07
N LYS A 157 6.52 4.84 -3.79
CA LYS A 157 5.44 3.89 -4.04
C LYS A 157 5.84 2.50 -3.55
N GLU A 158 4.92 1.83 -2.87
CA GLU A 158 5.05 0.41 -2.52
C GLU A 158 4.25 -0.44 -3.50
N SER A 159 4.83 -1.57 -3.92
CA SER A 159 4.14 -2.60 -4.69
C SER A 159 4.72 -3.97 -4.42
N LYS A 160 3.87 -4.95 -4.06
CA LYS A 160 4.25 -6.34 -3.79
C LYS A 160 5.47 -6.48 -2.84
N GLY A 161 5.48 -5.66 -1.77
CA GLY A 161 6.56 -5.66 -0.76
C GLY A 161 7.87 -5.02 -1.22
N ARG A 162 7.90 -4.34 -2.36
CA ARG A 162 9.05 -3.57 -2.86
C ARG A 162 8.73 -2.09 -2.89
N TRP A 163 9.74 -1.28 -2.65
CA TRP A 163 9.62 0.17 -2.68
C TRP A 163 10.28 0.77 -3.91
N TYR A 164 9.67 1.82 -4.41
CA TYR A 164 10.08 2.50 -5.63
C TYR A 164 10.09 4.02 -5.41
N LEU A 165 11.10 4.66 -5.95
CA LEU A 165 11.18 6.11 -6.04
C LEU A 165 10.63 6.57 -7.39
N LEU A 166 9.63 7.46 -7.35
CA LEU A 166 9.21 8.23 -8.51
C LEU A 166 10.06 9.49 -8.58
N ALA A 167 10.75 9.66 -9.68
CA ALA A 167 11.60 10.83 -9.86
C ALA A 167 11.67 11.26 -11.34
N LYS A 168 11.92 12.54 -11.56
CA LYS A 168 12.16 13.11 -12.88
C LYS A 168 13.66 13.29 -13.06
N GLU A 169 14.20 12.84 -14.20
CA GLU A 169 15.60 13.16 -14.55
C GLU A 169 15.73 14.64 -14.87
N GLN A 170 16.83 15.28 -14.47
CA GLN A 170 17.02 16.72 -14.59
C GLN A 170 16.86 17.24 -16.03
N HIS A 171 17.23 16.44 -17.02
CA HIS A 171 17.11 16.79 -18.44
C HIS A 171 16.00 16.04 -19.16
N GLY A 172 15.12 15.37 -18.39
CA GLY A 172 13.99 14.60 -18.90
C GLY A 172 12.66 15.26 -18.59
N SER A 173 11.65 15.02 -19.42
CA SER A 173 10.27 15.44 -19.14
C SER A 173 9.46 14.37 -18.41
N LYS A 174 9.93 13.11 -18.43
CA LYS A 174 9.18 11.95 -17.95
C LYS A 174 9.54 11.60 -16.51
N ILE A 175 8.52 11.18 -15.76
CA ILE A 175 8.69 10.60 -14.44
C ILE A 175 9.04 9.13 -14.61
N LYS A 176 10.14 8.70 -13.99
CA LYS A 176 10.62 7.33 -13.98
C LYS A 176 10.48 6.71 -12.62
N THR A 177 10.36 5.39 -12.60
CA THR A 177 10.25 4.58 -11.39
C THR A 177 11.55 3.82 -11.15
N PHE A 178 12.18 4.05 -9.99
CA PHE A 178 13.44 3.43 -9.60
C PHE A 178 13.22 2.51 -8.40
N GLY A 179 13.45 1.21 -8.55
CA GLY A 179 13.38 0.26 -7.44
C GLY A 179 14.44 0.56 -6.38
N LEU A 180 14.04 0.72 -5.12
CA LEU A 180 14.99 1.03 -4.04
C LEU A 180 15.91 -0.14 -3.71
N ASP A 181 15.53 -1.35 -4.05
CA ASP A 181 16.36 -2.56 -3.98
C ASP A 181 17.56 -2.54 -4.96
N ARG A 182 17.53 -1.62 -5.92
CA ARG A 182 18.55 -1.42 -6.95
C ARG A 182 19.29 -0.09 -6.80
N VAL A 183 19.00 0.67 -5.76
CA VAL A 183 19.73 1.87 -5.38
C VAL A 183 20.93 1.46 -4.54
N LEU A 184 22.11 1.64 -5.07
CA LEU A 184 23.35 1.36 -4.36
C LEU A 184 23.66 2.47 -3.34
N GLU A 185 23.57 3.70 -3.79
CA GLU A 185 23.76 4.89 -2.97
C GLU A 185 23.04 6.10 -3.56
N PHE A 186 22.81 7.12 -2.76
CA PHE A 186 22.39 8.43 -3.24
C PHE A 186 22.94 9.53 -2.35
N GLU A 187 23.13 10.71 -2.94
CA GLU A 187 23.57 11.91 -2.26
C GLU A 187 22.54 13.03 -2.44
N ILE A 188 22.17 13.70 -1.36
CA ILE A 188 21.29 14.87 -1.40
C ILE A 188 22.14 16.08 -1.80
N THR A 189 21.81 16.69 -2.92
CA THR A 189 22.53 17.86 -3.40
C THR A 189 22.01 19.15 -2.74
N SER A 190 22.76 20.24 -2.88
CA SER A 190 22.28 21.56 -2.48
C SER A 190 21.28 22.19 -3.47
N LYS A 191 21.08 21.55 -4.64
CA LYS A 191 20.21 22.05 -5.69
C LYS A 191 18.76 21.77 -5.37
N LYS A 192 17.95 22.82 -5.33
CA LYS A 192 16.48 22.69 -5.25
C LYS A 192 15.86 22.56 -6.63
N PHE A 193 14.71 21.92 -6.68
CA PHE A 193 13.90 21.83 -7.89
C PHE A 193 12.47 22.34 -7.61
N ASP A 194 11.76 22.70 -8.68
CA ASP A 194 10.37 23.08 -8.59
C ASP A 194 9.48 21.84 -8.60
N TYR A 195 8.81 21.59 -7.46
CA TYR A 195 7.88 20.48 -7.36
C TYR A 195 6.68 20.75 -8.26
N PRO A 196 6.30 19.82 -9.15
CA PRO A 196 5.21 20.07 -10.09
C PRO A 196 3.90 20.36 -9.34
N ALA A 197 3.25 21.48 -9.64
CA ALA A 197 2.08 21.96 -8.90
C ALA A 197 0.89 20.97 -8.95
N ASN A 198 0.76 20.21 -10.05
CA ASN A 198 -0.33 19.25 -10.27
C ASN A 198 0.16 17.79 -10.19
N PHE A 199 1.26 17.54 -9.49
CA PHE A 199 1.75 16.18 -9.34
C PHE A 199 0.95 15.45 -8.25
N ASP A 200 0.27 14.39 -8.67
CA ASP A 200 -0.31 13.38 -7.78
C ASP A 200 0.23 12.00 -8.19
N ALA A 201 0.87 11.32 -7.25
CA ALA A 201 1.37 9.97 -7.49
C ALA A 201 0.23 8.95 -7.71
N GLY A 202 -0.94 9.20 -7.11
CA GLY A 202 -2.15 8.40 -7.31
C GLY A 202 -2.62 8.48 -8.76
N ASP A 203 -2.68 9.68 -9.33
CA ASP A 203 -3.12 9.88 -10.72
C ASP A 203 -2.20 9.17 -11.72
N ILE A 204 -0.87 9.12 -11.45
CA ILE A 204 0.08 8.44 -12.34
C ILE A 204 -0.23 6.94 -12.48
N PHE A 205 -0.68 6.32 -11.40
CA PHE A 205 -0.93 4.87 -11.36
C PHE A 205 -2.42 4.51 -11.34
N LYS A 206 -3.29 5.50 -11.51
CA LYS A 206 -4.74 5.31 -11.45
C LYS A 206 -5.27 4.22 -12.39
N ASN A 207 -4.63 4.06 -13.55
CA ASN A 207 -5.01 3.05 -14.52
C ASN A 207 -4.02 1.89 -14.61
N CYS A 208 -3.13 1.74 -13.61
CA CYS A 208 -2.05 0.76 -13.68
C CYS A 208 -2.11 -0.24 -12.53
N PHE A 209 -1.88 -1.50 -12.84
CA PHE A 209 -1.52 -2.49 -11.83
C PHE A 209 -0.01 -2.46 -11.62
N GLY A 210 0.44 -2.41 -10.35
CA GLY A 210 1.89 -2.44 -10.06
C GLY A 210 2.60 -1.10 -10.20
N VAL A 211 3.73 -1.09 -10.90
CA VAL A 211 4.65 0.06 -10.98
C VAL A 211 5.01 0.48 -12.40
N ILE A 212 4.55 -0.25 -13.39
CA ILE A 212 4.74 0.09 -14.79
C ILE A 212 3.67 1.10 -15.19
N ASN A 213 4.12 2.32 -15.48
CA ASN A 213 3.27 3.38 -16.04
C ASN A 213 3.65 3.55 -17.52
N PRO A 214 2.78 3.19 -18.47
CA PRO A 214 3.06 3.37 -19.89
C PRO A 214 3.09 4.86 -20.27
N ASP A 215 3.99 5.21 -21.18
CA ASP A 215 4.12 6.60 -21.67
C ASP A 215 2.83 7.15 -22.30
N ASN A 216 2.04 6.27 -22.92
CA ASN A 216 0.76 6.57 -23.52
C ASN A 216 -0.30 5.70 -22.84
N SER A 217 -0.81 6.14 -21.67
CA SER A 217 -1.91 5.45 -21.01
C SER A 217 -3.13 5.40 -21.92
N ASN A 218 -3.63 4.19 -22.19
CA ASN A 218 -4.84 3.92 -22.94
C ASN A 218 -5.61 2.80 -22.23
N PRO A 219 -6.29 3.11 -21.13
CA PRO A 219 -6.97 2.10 -20.33
C PRO A 219 -8.10 1.44 -21.12
N GLU A 220 -8.01 0.13 -21.23
CA GLU A 220 -8.99 -0.73 -21.91
C GLU A 220 -9.92 -1.39 -20.90
N GLU A 221 -11.07 -1.84 -21.38
CA GLU A 221 -11.96 -2.68 -20.61
C GLU A 221 -11.48 -4.13 -20.64
N ILE A 222 -11.12 -4.65 -19.48
CA ILE A 222 -10.63 -6.01 -19.31
C ILE A 222 -11.71 -6.81 -18.59
N ILE A 223 -12.13 -7.92 -19.20
CA ILE A 223 -13.12 -8.82 -18.60
C ILE A 223 -12.43 -10.12 -18.23
N LEU A 224 -12.51 -10.47 -16.95
CA LEU A 224 -11.96 -11.70 -16.38
C LEU A 224 -13.10 -12.53 -15.77
N SER A 225 -13.08 -13.84 -15.99
CA SER A 225 -13.96 -14.81 -15.36
C SER A 225 -13.12 -15.73 -14.48
N PHE A 226 -13.45 -15.79 -13.21
CA PHE A 226 -12.84 -16.67 -12.21
C PHE A 226 -13.80 -17.80 -11.87
N ASN A 227 -13.28 -18.98 -11.57
CA ASN A 227 -14.09 -20.03 -10.99
C ASN A 227 -14.68 -19.59 -9.62
N PHE A 228 -15.68 -20.32 -9.14
CA PHE A 228 -16.42 -19.97 -7.92
C PHE A 228 -15.51 -19.80 -6.69
N GLU A 229 -14.50 -20.66 -6.51
CA GLU A 229 -13.62 -20.60 -5.35
C GLU A 229 -12.70 -19.38 -5.41
N GLN A 230 -11.98 -19.19 -6.51
CA GLN A 230 -11.09 -18.04 -6.70
C GLN A 230 -11.87 -16.72 -6.68
N GLY A 231 -13.08 -16.72 -7.19
CA GLY A 231 -13.98 -15.55 -7.18
C GLY A 231 -14.21 -14.98 -5.78
N LYS A 232 -14.28 -15.83 -4.75
CA LYS A 232 -14.42 -15.36 -3.35
C LYS A 232 -13.20 -14.56 -2.88
N TYR A 233 -12.01 -14.99 -3.25
CA TYR A 233 -10.76 -14.25 -2.94
C TYR A 233 -10.71 -12.93 -3.68
N ILE A 234 -11.07 -12.90 -4.96
CA ILE A 234 -11.10 -11.68 -5.79
C ILE A 234 -12.11 -10.66 -5.25
N LYS A 235 -13.26 -11.11 -4.74
CA LYS A 235 -14.24 -10.22 -4.09
C LYS A 235 -13.72 -9.66 -2.76
N SER A 236 -13.01 -10.47 -1.98
CA SER A 236 -12.48 -10.05 -0.69
C SER A 236 -11.27 -9.12 -0.80
N TYR A 237 -10.51 -9.23 -1.89
CA TYR A 237 -9.34 -8.43 -2.17
C TYR A 237 -9.30 -8.05 -3.67
N PRO A 238 -9.99 -6.95 -4.04
CA PRO A 238 -10.10 -6.52 -5.43
C PRO A 238 -8.73 -6.26 -6.07
N ILE A 239 -8.60 -6.63 -7.35
CA ILE A 239 -7.36 -6.44 -8.12
C ILE A 239 -7.05 -4.95 -8.30
N HIS A 240 -8.10 -4.15 -8.51
CA HIS A 240 -7.97 -2.72 -8.76
C HIS A 240 -9.23 -1.97 -8.32
N GLU A 241 -9.12 -0.68 -8.02
CA GLU A 241 -10.26 0.16 -7.62
C GLU A 241 -11.37 0.27 -8.68
N SER A 242 -11.02 0.11 -9.97
CA SER A 242 -12.00 0.09 -11.07
C SER A 242 -12.77 -1.22 -11.18
N GLN A 243 -12.53 -2.20 -10.30
CA GLN A 243 -13.19 -3.51 -10.38
C GLN A 243 -14.69 -3.39 -10.18
N THR A 244 -15.45 -3.90 -11.16
CA THR A 244 -16.90 -4.05 -11.08
C THR A 244 -17.29 -5.50 -11.29
N VAL A 245 -18.27 -5.98 -10.54
CA VAL A 245 -18.80 -7.34 -10.67
C VAL A 245 -19.87 -7.36 -11.75
N LEU A 246 -19.72 -8.21 -12.75
CA LEU A 246 -20.66 -8.41 -13.84
C LEU A 246 -21.55 -9.63 -13.59
N ILE A 247 -20.98 -10.74 -13.13
CA ILE A 247 -21.67 -11.98 -12.78
C ILE A 247 -21.10 -12.49 -11.46
N ASP A 248 -21.96 -12.98 -10.59
CA ASP A 248 -21.61 -13.59 -9.30
C ASP A 248 -22.61 -14.70 -9.00
N ASN A 249 -22.25 -15.93 -9.33
CA ASN A 249 -23.09 -17.10 -9.12
C ASN A 249 -22.26 -18.32 -8.65
N GLU A 250 -22.86 -19.51 -8.64
CA GLU A 250 -22.21 -20.74 -8.19
C GLU A 250 -21.19 -21.29 -9.20
N ASP A 251 -21.19 -20.81 -10.44
CA ASP A 251 -20.27 -21.28 -11.48
C ASP A 251 -19.08 -20.35 -11.63
N GLU A 252 -19.32 -19.02 -11.63
CA GLU A 252 -18.28 -18.03 -11.90
C GLU A 252 -18.46 -16.71 -11.14
N LEU A 253 -17.33 -16.03 -10.93
CA LEU A 253 -17.27 -14.59 -10.72
C LEU A 253 -16.71 -13.93 -11.97
N ARG A 254 -17.52 -13.11 -12.66
CA ARG A 254 -17.05 -12.30 -13.78
C ARG A 254 -16.92 -10.86 -13.35
N ILE A 255 -15.74 -10.28 -13.62
CA ILE A 255 -15.44 -8.87 -13.31
C ILE A 255 -15.04 -8.11 -14.55
N SER A 256 -15.27 -6.79 -14.53
CA SER A 256 -14.68 -5.83 -15.44
C SER A 256 -13.70 -4.95 -14.69
N LEU A 257 -12.56 -4.66 -15.33
CA LEU A 257 -11.54 -3.72 -14.91
C LEU A 257 -11.34 -2.70 -16.03
N ARG A 258 -11.00 -1.46 -15.68
CA ARG A 258 -10.61 -0.44 -16.67
C ARG A 258 -9.20 0.04 -16.36
N MET A 259 -8.22 -0.44 -17.12
CA MET A 259 -6.82 -0.15 -16.85
C MET A 259 -5.91 -0.43 -18.05
N ASP A 260 -4.68 0.04 -17.97
CA ASP A 260 -3.64 -0.23 -18.94
C ASP A 260 -3.18 -1.70 -18.86
N ILE A 261 -3.04 -2.34 -20.01
CA ILE A 261 -2.47 -3.68 -20.09
C ILE A 261 -0.96 -3.54 -19.98
N THR A 262 -0.43 -3.88 -18.82
CA THR A 262 1.00 -3.82 -18.51
C THR A 262 1.54 -5.19 -18.15
N HIS A 263 2.85 -5.36 -18.23
CA HIS A 263 3.50 -6.60 -17.81
C HIS A 263 3.16 -7.00 -16.37
N ASP A 264 3.05 -6.03 -15.45
CA ASP A 264 2.68 -6.31 -14.06
C ASP A 264 1.27 -6.91 -13.94
N LEU A 265 0.32 -6.42 -14.75
CA LEU A 265 -1.04 -6.95 -14.79
C LEU A 265 -1.09 -8.34 -15.42
N ILE A 266 -0.37 -8.56 -16.52
CA ILE A 266 -0.28 -9.87 -17.16
C ILE A 266 0.26 -10.90 -16.19
N MET A 267 1.34 -10.57 -15.48
CA MET A 267 1.92 -11.46 -14.47
C MET A 267 0.96 -11.74 -13.30
N GLU A 268 0.14 -10.77 -12.92
CA GLU A 268 -0.93 -11.00 -11.94
C GLU A 268 -1.95 -11.99 -12.45
N ILE A 269 -2.46 -11.79 -13.66
CA ILE A 269 -3.43 -12.71 -14.29
C ILE A 269 -2.86 -14.12 -14.40
N LEU A 270 -1.62 -14.27 -14.87
CA LEU A 270 -0.94 -15.56 -14.99
C LEU A 270 -0.76 -16.26 -13.64
N SER A 271 -0.67 -15.53 -12.53
CA SER A 271 -0.54 -16.11 -11.19
C SER A 271 -1.78 -16.89 -10.73
N TYR A 272 -2.93 -16.66 -11.34
CA TYR A 272 -4.18 -17.39 -11.04
C TYR A 272 -4.27 -18.74 -11.78
N GLY A 273 -3.36 -19.01 -12.72
CA GLY A 273 -3.28 -20.29 -13.44
C GLY A 273 -4.56 -20.61 -14.22
N ASP A 274 -5.11 -21.80 -13.99
CA ASP A 274 -6.32 -22.30 -14.64
C ASP A 274 -7.63 -21.84 -14.00
N THR A 275 -7.55 -21.05 -12.92
CA THR A 275 -8.74 -20.56 -12.21
C THR A 275 -9.31 -19.28 -12.80
N VAL A 276 -8.63 -18.68 -13.80
CA VAL A 276 -9.04 -17.47 -14.50
C VAL A 276 -9.12 -17.66 -16.00
N ALA A 277 -10.14 -17.10 -16.62
CA ALA A 277 -10.24 -16.94 -18.08
C ALA A 277 -10.27 -15.45 -18.43
N VAL A 278 -9.43 -15.03 -19.38
CA VAL A 278 -9.47 -13.69 -19.97
C VAL A 278 -10.51 -13.70 -21.09
N LEU A 279 -11.55 -12.86 -20.99
CA LEU A 279 -12.62 -12.78 -21.97
C LEU A 279 -12.51 -11.57 -22.89
N SER A 280 -11.86 -10.51 -22.45
CA SER A 280 -11.61 -9.28 -23.21
C SER A 280 -10.40 -8.54 -22.63
N PRO A 281 -9.64 -7.76 -23.44
CA PRO A 281 -9.71 -7.66 -24.90
C PRO A 281 -8.97 -8.83 -25.60
N LYS A 282 -9.18 -8.95 -26.90
CA LYS A 282 -8.56 -10.01 -27.71
C LYS A 282 -7.03 -9.99 -27.67
N SER A 283 -6.42 -8.81 -27.66
CA SER A 283 -4.96 -8.64 -27.53
C SER A 283 -4.41 -9.29 -26.26
N LEU A 284 -5.08 -9.11 -25.13
CA LEU A 284 -4.68 -9.70 -23.85
C LEU A 284 -4.87 -11.23 -23.87
N ILE A 285 -5.96 -11.72 -24.47
CA ILE A 285 -6.18 -13.16 -24.63
C ILE A 285 -5.01 -13.79 -25.42
N GLU A 286 -4.66 -13.22 -26.58
CA GLU A 286 -3.58 -13.71 -27.45
C GLU A 286 -2.24 -13.72 -26.69
N GLU A 287 -1.94 -12.68 -25.93
CA GLU A 287 -0.70 -12.56 -25.14
C GLU A 287 -0.64 -13.62 -24.02
N VAL A 288 -1.70 -13.76 -23.22
CA VAL A 288 -1.78 -14.76 -22.16
C VAL A 288 -1.64 -16.18 -22.71
N VAL A 289 -2.33 -16.49 -23.81
CA VAL A 289 -2.24 -17.80 -24.49
C VAL A 289 -0.80 -18.06 -24.97
N ALA A 290 -0.14 -17.09 -25.59
CA ALA A 290 1.24 -17.23 -26.05
C ALA A 290 2.21 -17.53 -24.90
N ILE A 291 2.05 -16.83 -23.76
CA ILE A 291 2.88 -17.05 -22.57
C ILE A 291 2.68 -18.48 -22.02
N HIS A 292 1.44 -18.94 -21.90
CA HIS A 292 1.16 -20.30 -21.45
C HIS A 292 1.72 -21.37 -22.39
N GLN A 293 1.61 -21.16 -23.70
CA GLN A 293 2.20 -22.06 -24.71
C GLN A 293 3.72 -22.13 -24.59
N ASN A 294 4.39 -20.99 -24.41
CA ASN A 294 5.82 -20.93 -24.17
C ASN A 294 6.22 -21.65 -22.88
N ALA A 295 5.46 -21.45 -21.80
CA ALA A 295 5.71 -22.15 -20.53
C ALA A 295 5.62 -23.67 -20.69
N ILE A 296 4.58 -24.18 -21.38
CA ILE A 296 4.42 -25.61 -21.67
C ILE A 296 5.60 -26.13 -22.52
N SER A 297 6.01 -25.35 -23.53
CA SER A 297 7.14 -25.74 -24.39
C SER A 297 8.45 -25.85 -23.61
N ASN A 298 8.71 -24.88 -22.70
CA ASN A 298 9.88 -24.90 -21.83
C ASN A 298 9.90 -26.14 -20.91
N ILE A 299 8.76 -26.49 -20.30
CA ILE A 299 8.65 -27.70 -19.47
C ILE A 299 9.01 -28.94 -20.27
N LYS A 300 8.41 -29.10 -21.47
CA LYS A 300 8.67 -30.26 -22.33
C LYS A 300 10.14 -30.38 -22.81
N GLN A 301 10.82 -29.25 -23.02
CA GLN A 301 12.24 -29.25 -23.37
C GLN A 301 13.13 -29.73 -22.21
N HIS A 302 12.74 -29.52 -20.97
CA HIS A 302 13.48 -29.96 -19.79
C HIS A 302 13.13 -31.38 -19.33
N GLU A 303 12.03 -31.98 -19.80
CA GLU A 303 11.70 -33.39 -19.55
C GLU A 303 12.54 -34.37 -20.38
N VAL A 304 13.29 -33.87 -21.35
CA VAL A 304 14.12 -34.66 -22.27
C VAL A 304 15.60 -34.70 -21.81
N LEU A 305 15.93 -34.05 -20.69
CA LEU A 305 17.23 -34.08 -20.04
C LEU A 305 17.19 -34.92 -18.74
#